data_aedd5474ae31c03a4b42348ccfe873ef
#
_entry.id   aedd5474ae31c03a4b42348ccfe873ef
#
_cell.length_a   1.000
_cell.length_b   1.000
_cell.length_c   1.000
_cell.angle_alpha   90.00
_cell.angle_beta   90.00
_cell.angle_gamma   90.00
#
_symmetry.space_group_name_H-M   'P 1'
#
loop_
_entity.id
_entity.type
_entity.pdbx_description
1 polymer ?
#
loop_
_entity_poly.entity_id
_entity_poly.type
_entity_poly.pdbx_seq_one_letter_code
_entity_poly.pdbx_strand_id
1 'polypeptide(L)'
;MACSHNNTIWFFILVLFTVLISPVISSRVSSLMKLPVIVESLSSVDSYCDSWRLAVETNNAVKWKVVPSKCVSYLETYYSKGQFDKDYSLVASYALAFAKTVKMGGDGKDAWVFDVDETLLSNLEYYKTHIYGAEPFNSKEFSEWVVQGTTPGYDASLKLYEDLKKLGFTIILLTGRDEAQRSVTEKNLKDAGYSGWDQLLLRGQEDQGKAATEYKSEQRSRMVKKGFKLHGNTGDQWSDLQGFAVADRSFKVPNPLYYIA
;
A
#
# COMPACT_ATOMS: atom_id res chain seq x y z
N MET A 1 -6.06 -83.96 10.99
CA MET A 1 -5.88 -83.86 12.45
C MET A 1 -6.31 -82.47 12.83
N ALA A 2 -7.46 -82.33 13.33
CA ALA A 2 -7.94 -81.86 14.59
C ALA A 2 -7.11 -80.73 15.15
N CYS A 3 -7.58 -79.59 15.44
CA CYS A 3 -8.58 -79.09 16.37
C CYS A 3 -8.20 -77.61 16.57
N SER A 4 -8.90 -76.71 16.95
CA SER A 4 -9.90 -76.49 17.95
C SER A 4 -10.33 -75.05 17.90
N HIS A 5 -11.59 -74.83 18.00
CA HIS A 5 -12.25 -73.56 18.20
C HIS A 5 -11.96 -73.03 19.62
N ASN A 6 -11.77 -71.71 19.70
CA ASN A 6 -12.09 -70.97 20.94
C ASN A 6 -12.81 -69.70 20.62
N ASN A 7 -14.09 -69.68 20.84
CA ASN A 7 -14.97 -68.51 20.87
C ASN A 7 -14.71 -67.72 22.13
N THR A 8 -14.28 -66.47 21.97
CA THR A 8 -14.29 -65.48 23.09
C THR A 8 -15.30 -64.41 22.76
N ILE A 9 -16.43 -64.45 23.42
CA ILE A 9 -17.52 -63.48 23.37
C ILE A 9 -17.04 -62.21 24.12
N TRP A 10 -16.90 -61.10 23.40
CA TRP A 10 -16.69 -59.80 24.01
C TRP A 10 -18.04 -59.13 24.24
N PHE A 11 -18.41 -58.94 25.49
CA PHE A 11 -19.52 -58.11 25.93
C PHE A 11 -19.13 -56.63 25.74
N PHE A 12 -19.77 -55.93 24.79
CA PHE A 12 -19.72 -54.49 24.73
C PHE A 12 -20.69 -53.91 25.75
N ILE A 13 -20.13 -53.33 26.84
CA ILE A 13 -20.89 -52.50 27.76
C ILE A 13 -21.05 -51.14 27.11
N LEU A 14 -22.24 -50.83 26.61
CA LEU A 14 -22.61 -49.52 26.11
C LEU A 14 -22.89 -48.61 27.31
N VAL A 15 -21.92 -47.79 27.73
CA VAL A 15 -22.15 -46.75 28.73
C VAL A 15 -22.75 -45.53 28.02
N LEU A 16 -24.08 -45.37 28.15
CA LEU A 16 -24.77 -44.14 27.76
C LEU A 16 -24.41 -43.02 28.74
N PHE A 17 -23.52 -42.13 28.33
CA PHE A 17 -23.34 -40.84 28.98
C PHE A 17 -24.43 -39.89 28.49
N THR A 18 -25.52 -39.78 29.21
CA THR A 18 -26.46 -38.65 29.05
C THR A 18 -25.83 -37.41 29.63
N VAL A 19 -25.27 -36.59 28.74
CA VAL A 19 -24.82 -35.23 29.15
C VAL A 19 -26.06 -34.37 29.29
N LEU A 20 -26.48 -34.15 30.53
CA LEU A 20 -27.44 -33.11 30.87
C LEU A 20 -26.80 -31.75 30.63
N ILE A 21 -27.01 -31.22 29.42
CA ILE A 21 -26.60 -29.83 29.09
C ILE A 21 -27.51 -28.91 29.88
N SER A 22 -26.97 -28.31 30.95
CA SER A 22 -27.68 -27.35 31.78
C SER A 22 -28.06 -26.10 30.97
N PRO A 23 -29.30 -25.59 31.05
CA PRO A 23 -29.76 -24.42 30.32
C PRO A 23 -28.97 -23.14 30.69
N VAL A 24 -28.17 -23.16 31.75
CA VAL A 24 -27.33 -22.06 32.19
C VAL A 24 -26.15 -21.82 31.24
N ILE A 25 -25.63 -22.85 30.55
CA ILE A 25 -24.53 -22.69 29.60
C ILE A 25 -25.01 -22.02 28.30
N SER A 26 -26.26 -22.31 27.87
CA SER A 26 -26.85 -21.71 26.69
C SER A 26 -27.08 -20.19 26.82
N SER A 27 -27.41 -19.70 28.03
CA SER A 27 -27.60 -18.26 28.25
C SER A 27 -26.29 -17.47 28.27
N ARG A 28 -25.15 -18.08 28.67
CA ARG A 28 -23.84 -17.42 28.65
C ARG A 28 -23.22 -17.41 27.25
N VAL A 29 -23.44 -18.40 26.43
CA VAL A 29 -22.98 -18.43 25.03
C VAL A 29 -23.74 -17.39 24.18
N SER A 30 -25.06 -17.25 24.41
CA SER A 30 -25.85 -16.20 23.73
C SER A 30 -25.44 -14.78 24.17
N SER A 31 -24.93 -14.61 25.37
CA SER A 31 -24.45 -13.30 25.87
C SER A 31 -23.06 -12.95 25.31
N LEU A 32 -22.23 -13.94 25.00
CA LEU A 32 -20.92 -13.74 24.39
C LEU A 32 -20.99 -13.47 22.88
N MET A 33 -22.07 -13.86 22.21
CA MET A 33 -22.29 -13.56 20.76
C MET A 33 -23.01 -12.23 20.51
N LYS A 34 -23.48 -11.56 21.55
CA LYS A 34 -23.79 -10.15 21.47
C LYS A 34 -22.51 -9.36 21.70
N LEU A 35 -21.59 -9.43 20.72
CA LEU A 35 -20.62 -8.33 20.57
C LEU A 35 -21.48 -7.06 20.53
N PRO A 36 -21.38 -6.17 21.49
CA PRO A 36 -21.94 -4.85 21.33
C PRO A 36 -21.34 -4.34 20.03
N VAL A 37 -22.17 -3.80 19.17
CA VAL A 37 -21.69 -3.01 18.04
C VAL A 37 -20.98 -1.82 18.66
N ILE A 38 -19.69 -2.00 18.99
CA ILE A 38 -18.79 -0.97 19.55
C ILE A 38 -18.49 0.09 18.46
N VAL A 39 -19.29 0.16 17.42
CA VAL A 39 -19.20 1.23 16.42
C VAL A 39 -19.78 2.55 16.94
N GLU A 40 -20.63 2.52 17.95
CA GLU A 40 -21.23 3.76 18.51
C GLU A 40 -20.44 4.40 19.67
N SER A 41 -19.39 3.78 20.17
CA SER A 41 -18.58 4.32 21.26
C SER A 41 -17.15 4.69 20.89
N LEU A 42 -16.81 4.82 19.62
CA LEU A 42 -15.61 5.56 19.24
C LEU A 42 -15.87 7.03 19.57
N SER A 43 -15.49 7.38 20.79
CA SER A 43 -15.93 8.57 21.52
C SER A 43 -15.38 9.89 20.96
N SER A 44 -14.64 9.88 19.85
CA SER A 44 -14.23 11.06 19.12
C SER A 44 -14.17 10.82 17.60
N VAL A 45 -14.41 11.85 16.83
CA VAL A 45 -14.23 11.84 15.37
C VAL A 45 -12.80 11.43 15.02
N ASP A 46 -11.84 11.85 15.82
CA ASP A 46 -10.41 11.54 15.62
C ASP A 46 -10.13 10.02 15.72
N SER A 47 -10.69 9.33 16.73
CA SER A 47 -10.54 7.87 16.85
C SER A 47 -11.13 7.10 15.65
N TYR A 48 -12.27 7.58 15.12
CA TYR A 48 -12.82 7.01 13.90
C TYR A 48 -11.88 7.23 12.71
N CYS A 49 -11.34 8.44 12.56
CA CYS A 49 -10.49 8.82 11.44
C CYS A 49 -9.11 8.16 11.50
N ASP A 50 -8.56 7.93 12.71
CA ASP A 50 -7.39 7.07 12.91
C ASP A 50 -7.65 5.64 12.40
N SER A 51 -8.78 5.04 12.80
CA SER A 51 -9.14 3.69 12.38
C SER A 51 -9.43 3.61 10.88
N TRP A 52 -10.08 4.63 10.33
CA TRP A 52 -10.34 4.74 8.89
C TRP A 52 -9.00 4.85 8.12
N ARG A 53 -8.09 5.73 8.54
CA ARG A 53 -6.75 5.85 7.94
C ARG A 53 -5.99 4.53 8.00
N LEU A 54 -5.99 3.85 9.13
CA LEU A 54 -5.38 2.52 9.24
C LEU A 54 -5.99 1.54 8.24
N ALA A 55 -7.32 1.52 8.09
CA ALA A 55 -8.00 0.63 7.14
C ALA A 55 -7.63 0.96 5.69
N VAL A 56 -7.46 2.25 5.35
CA VAL A 56 -6.96 2.70 4.04
C VAL A 56 -5.53 2.21 3.81
N GLU A 57 -4.63 2.50 4.76
CA GLU A 57 -3.21 2.18 4.61
C GLU A 57 -2.94 0.66 4.56
N THR A 58 -3.80 -0.14 5.18
CA THR A 58 -3.70 -1.61 5.17
C THR A 58 -4.55 -2.30 4.09
N ASN A 59 -5.14 -1.53 3.16
CA ASN A 59 -6.02 -2.02 2.09
C ASN A 59 -7.30 -2.73 2.57
N ASN A 60 -7.75 -2.48 3.79
CA ASN A 60 -9.01 -3.02 4.30
C ASN A 60 -10.22 -2.19 3.86
N ALA A 61 -10.03 -0.91 3.50
CA ALA A 61 -11.05 -0.01 2.99
C ALA A 61 -11.09 0.01 1.45
N VAL A 62 -10.92 -1.13 0.80
CA VAL A 62 -10.86 -1.23 -0.67
C VAL A 62 -12.02 -0.52 -1.38
N LYS A 63 -11.72 0.11 -2.52
CA LYS A 63 -12.68 0.79 -3.42
C LYS A 63 -13.40 1.98 -2.78
N TRP A 64 -12.83 2.59 -1.75
CA TRP A 64 -13.36 3.86 -1.29
C TRP A 64 -13.12 4.95 -2.37
N LYS A 65 -13.99 5.97 -2.42
CA LYS A 65 -14.00 6.95 -3.51
C LYS A 65 -13.58 8.34 -3.08
N VAL A 66 -13.93 8.70 -1.85
CA VAL A 66 -13.65 10.02 -1.27
C VAL A 66 -13.35 9.86 0.21
N VAL A 67 -12.57 10.78 0.74
CA VAL A 67 -12.33 10.90 2.18
C VAL A 67 -13.68 11.18 2.89
N PRO A 68 -13.99 10.50 4.01
CA PRO A 68 -15.17 10.85 4.79
C PRO A 68 -15.10 12.32 5.23
N SER A 69 -16.14 13.10 4.96
CA SER A 69 -16.16 14.55 5.24
C SER A 69 -15.82 14.89 6.70
N LYS A 70 -16.22 14.04 7.65
CA LYS A 70 -15.86 14.18 9.07
C LYS A 70 -14.38 13.99 9.38
N CYS A 71 -13.58 13.44 8.44
CA CYS A 71 -12.14 13.23 8.61
C CYS A 71 -11.28 14.32 7.97
N VAL A 72 -11.86 15.34 7.36
CA VAL A 72 -11.12 16.44 6.71
C VAL A 72 -10.20 17.17 7.72
N SER A 73 -10.74 17.64 8.85
CA SER A 73 -9.93 18.32 9.88
C SER A 73 -8.88 17.42 10.52
N TYR A 74 -9.16 16.11 10.60
CA TYR A 74 -8.19 15.13 11.05
C TYR A 74 -7.01 15.04 10.06
N LEU A 75 -7.28 14.97 8.75
CA LEU A 75 -6.23 14.93 7.73
C LEU A 75 -5.44 16.23 7.67
N GLU A 76 -6.11 17.38 7.78
CA GLU A 76 -5.42 18.67 7.91
C GLU A 76 -4.42 18.64 9.07
N THR A 77 -4.83 18.13 10.22
CA THR A 77 -3.97 17.98 11.39
C THR A 77 -2.84 16.96 11.14
N TYR A 78 -3.15 15.83 10.52
CA TYR A 78 -2.21 14.76 10.21
C TYR A 78 -1.04 15.27 9.36
N TYR A 79 -1.32 16.08 8.32
CA TYR A 79 -0.30 16.68 7.49
C TYR A 79 0.38 17.87 8.16
N SER A 80 -0.37 18.82 8.75
CA SER A 80 0.18 20.08 9.25
C SER A 80 0.97 19.94 10.56
N LYS A 81 0.72 18.90 11.37
CA LYS A 81 1.44 18.65 12.64
C LYS A 81 2.59 17.66 12.50
N GLY A 82 2.94 17.26 11.28
CA GLY A 82 4.12 16.46 10.99
C GLY A 82 3.97 14.97 11.34
N GLN A 83 2.75 14.45 11.57
CA GLN A 83 2.58 13.02 11.78
C GLN A 83 2.78 12.26 10.46
N PHE A 84 2.30 12.81 9.33
CA PHE A 84 2.57 12.27 8.01
C PHE A 84 4.07 12.10 7.76
N ASP A 85 4.89 13.14 8.05
CA ASP A 85 6.32 13.09 7.82
C ASP A 85 7.02 12.02 8.67
N LYS A 86 6.54 11.80 9.91
CA LYS A 86 7.05 10.75 10.79
C LYS A 86 6.72 9.36 10.26
N ASP A 87 5.45 9.14 9.84
CA ASP A 87 5.00 7.88 9.26
C ASP A 87 5.78 7.58 7.99
N TYR A 88 5.94 8.56 7.11
CA TYR A 88 6.72 8.43 5.87
C TYR A 88 8.19 8.09 6.17
N SER A 89 8.82 8.88 7.07
CA SER A 89 10.23 8.69 7.44
C SER A 89 10.49 7.31 8.05
N LEU A 90 9.53 6.78 8.81
CA LEU A 90 9.64 5.44 9.39
C LEU A 90 9.63 4.36 8.30
N VAL A 91 8.72 4.47 7.31
CA VAL A 91 8.68 3.53 6.17
C VAL A 91 9.97 3.62 5.37
N ALA A 92 10.44 4.83 5.07
CA ALA A 92 11.71 5.05 4.35
C ALA A 92 12.90 4.44 5.11
N SER A 93 12.91 4.53 6.44
CA SER A 93 13.97 3.92 7.27
C SER A 93 13.97 2.38 7.19
N TYR A 94 12.79 1.75 7.18
CA TYR A 94 12.67 0.31 6.99
C TYR A 94 13.06 -0.12 5.58
N ALA A 95 12.73 0.68 4.56
CA ALA A 95 13.16 0.44 3.19
C ALA A 95 14.69 0.47 3.07
N LEU A 96 15.33 1.48 3.65
CA LEU A 96 16.80 1.58 3.67
C LEU A 96 17.46 0.45 4.48
N ALA A 97 16.86 0.07 5.63
CA ALA A 97 17.36 -1.05 6.43
C ALA A 97 17.33 -2.36 5.62
N PHE A 98 16.23 -2.63 4.90
CA PHE A 98 16.16 -3.78 4.01
C PHE A 98 17.17 -3.68 2.86
N ALA A 99 17.29 -2.53 2.20
CA ALA A 99 18.22 -2.34 1.09
C ALA A 99 19.67 -2.67 1.46
N LYS A 100 20.08 -2.34 2.68
CA LYS A 100 21.42 -2.68 3.22
C LYS A 100 21.65 -4.16 3.40
N THR A 101 20.62 -5.00 3.42
CA THR A 101 20.74 -6.46 3.51
C THR A 101 20.87 -7.13 2.15
N VAL A 102 20.58 -6.40 1.07
CA VAL A 102 20.61 -6.94 -0.29
C VAL A 102 22.07 -7.16 -0.72
N LYS A 103 22.34 -8.37 -1.21
CA LYS A 103 23.64 -8.70 -1.81
C LYS A 103 23.62 -8.28 -3.28
N MET A 104 24.30 -7.20 -3.58
CA MET A 104 24.40 -6.64 -4.94
C MET A 104 25.16 -7.55 -5.89
N GLY A 105 24.65 -7.73 -7.11
CA GLY A 105 25.29 -8.53 -8.15
C GLY A 105 26.42 -7.80 -8.88
N GLY A 106 26.46 -6.48 -8.82
CA GLY A 106 27.48 -5.66 -9.49
C GLY A 106 27.31 -5.56 -11.02
N ASP A 107 26.22 -6.06 -11.57
CA ASP A 107 25.90 -6.08 -13.00
C ASP A 107 24.98 -4.92 -13.45
N GLY A 108 24.64 -3.99 -12.56
CA GLY A 108 23.72 -2.89 -12.81
C GLY A 108 22.27 -3.32 -12.97
N LYS A 109 21.91 -4.54 -12.55
CA LYS A 109 20.57 -5.11 -12.65
C LYS A 109 19.80 -5.15 -11.33
N ASP A 110 20.46 -4.85 -10.23
CA ASP A 110 19.82 -4.76 -8.92
C ASP A 110 19.03 -3.45 -8.86
N ALA A 111 17.69 -3.55 -8.93
CA ALA A 111 16.82 -2.40 -9.15
C ALA A 111 15.90 -2.12 -7.96
N TRP A 112 15.58 -0.84 -7.81
CA TRP A 112 14.54 -0.32 -6.93
C TRP A 112 13.54 0.49 -7.72
N VAL A 113 12.27 0.18 -7.58
CA VAL A 113 11.18 0.87 -8.28
C VAL A 113 10.55 1.90 -7.34
N PHE A 114 10.28 3.10 -7.85
CA PHE A 114 9.50 4.11 -7.17
C PHE A 114 8.30 4.52 -8.02
N ASP A 115 7.15 4.69 -7.40
CA ASP A 115 6.10 5.53 -7.94
C ASP A 115 6.47 7.01 -7.83
N VAL A 116 5.68 7.92 -8.42
CA VAL A 116 5.99 9.35 -8.46
C VAL A 116 5.04 10.16 -7.59
N ASP A 117 3.72 10.12 -7.86
CA ASP A 117 2.73 10.93 -7.15
C ASP A 117 2.51 10.39 -5.74
N GLU A 118 2.54 11.26 -4.72
CA GLU A 118 2.52 10.92 -3.28
C GLU A 118 3.64 9.96 -2.83
N THR A 119 4.58 9.66 -3.73
CA THR A 119 5.76 8.85 -3.41
C THR A 119 7.04 9.67 -3.51
N LEU A 120 7.33 10.30 -4.62
CA LEU A 120 8.45 11.22 -4.78
C LEU A 120 8.01 12.68 -4.70
N LEU A 121 6.88 13.00 -5.34
CA LEU A 121 6.29 14.32 -5.42
C LEU A 121 5.00 14.39 -4.61
N SER A 122 4.78 15.52 -3.92
CA SER A 122 3.62 15.73 -3.06
C SER A 122 2.56 16.60 -3.73
N ASN A 123 1.42 16.02 -4.08
CA ASN A 123 0.26 16.79 -4.57
C ASN A 123 -0.62 17.34 -3.43
N LEU A 124 -0.11 17.43 -2.21
CA LEU A 124 -0.86 17.90 -1.04
C LEU A 124 -1.47 19.29 -1.27
N GLU A 125 -0.76 20.20 -1.94
CA GLU A 125 -1.28 21.56 -2.22
C GLU A 125 -2.51 21.53 -3.15
N TYR A 126 -2.55 20.60 -4.10
CA TYR A 126 -3.76 20.34 -4.90
C TYR A 126 -4.89 19.82 -3.99
N TYR A 127 -4.62 18.82 -3.17
CA TYR A 127 -5.64 18.23 -2.30
C TYR A 127 -6.13 19.16 -1.20
N LYS A 128 -5.35 20.12 -0.75
CA LYS A 128 -5.81 21.19 0.17
C LYS A 128 -6.94 22.02 -0.46
N THR A 129 -6.84 22.34 -1.75
CA THR A 129 -7.88 23.08 -2.47
C THR A 129 -9.07 22.21 -2.86
N HIS A 130 -8.94 20.87 -2.74
CA HIS A 130 -9.95 19.85 -3.04
C HIS A 130 -10.40 19.11 -1.78
N ILE A 131 -10.50 19.85 -0.68
CA ILE A 131 -11.05 19.40 0.62
C ILE A 131 -10.38 18.09 1.08
N TYR A 132 -9.05 17.99 0.93
CA TYR A 132 -8.25 16.79 1.29
C TYR A 132 -8.82 15.48 0.70
N GLY A 133 -9.36 15.52 -0.52
CA GLY A 133 -9.91 14.35 -1.20
C GLY A 133 -11.34 13.96 -0.75
N ALA A 134 -12.04 14.84 -0.04
CA ALA A 134 -13.44 14.61 0.35
C ALA A 134 -14.47 14.92 -0.77
N GLU A 135 -13.98 15.23 -1.96
CA GLU A 135 -14.81 15.43 -3.16
C GLU A 135 -14.38 14.48 -4.28
N PRO A 136 -15.23 14.21 -5.28
CA PRO A 136 -14.90 13.35 -6.40
C PRO A 136 -13.70 13.87 -7.19
N PHE A 137 -12.78 12.96 -7.54
CA PHE A 137 -11.59 13.29 -8.32
C PHE A 137 -11.95 13.86 -9.70
N ASN A 138 -11.32 14.99 -10.05
CA ASN A 138 -11.42 15.63 -11.36
C ASN A 138 -10.10 15.48 -12.12
N SER A 139 -10.05 14.56 -13.06
CA SER A 139 -8.85 14.26 -13.85
C SER A 139 -8.35 15.43 -14.68
N LYS A 140 -9.25 16.31 -15.14
CA LYS A 140 -8.88 17.49 -15.92
C LYS A 140 -8.13 18.50 -15.03
N GLU A 141 -8.71 18.85 -13.89
CA GLU A 141 -8.09 19.79 -12.93
C GLU A 141 -6.76 19.25 -12.37
N PHE A 142 -6.69 17.95 -12.12
CA PHE A 142 -5.44 17.31 -11.72
C PHE A 142 -4.37 17.37 -12.84
N SER A 143 -4.76 17.17 -14.09
CA SER A 143 -3.84 17.34 -15.23
C SER A 143 -3.35 18.78 -15.36
N GLU A 144 -4.23 19.77 -15.16
CA GLU A 144 -3.88 21.19 -15.14
C GLU A 144 -2.91 21.53 -13.98
N TRP A 145 -3.06 20.88 -12.83
CA TRP A 145 -2.10 20.97 -11.73
C TRP A 145 -0.73 20.38 -12.11
N VAL A 146 -0.70 19.17 -12.65
CA VAL A 146 0.55 18.46 -13.03
C VAL A 146 1.37 19.25 -14.04
N VAL A 147 0.73 19.89 -15.03
CA VAL A 147 1.45 20.65 -16.06
C VAL A 147 2.11 21.93 -15.55
N GLN A 148 1.78 22.40 -14.34
CA GLN A 148 2.49 23.51 -13.69
C GLN A 148 3.93 23.12 -13.34
N GLY A 149 4.18 21.84 -13.05
CA GLY A 149 5.52 21.32 -12.77
C GLY A 149 6.17 21.91 -11.52
N THR A 150 5.38 22.27 -10.51
CA THR A 150 5.83 22.95 -9.29
C THR A 150 5.62 22.10 -8.02
N THR A 151 5.28 20.85 -8.19
CA THR A 151 5.01 19.90 -7.09
C THR A 151 6.29 19.66 -6.28
N PRO A 152 6.29 19.91 -4.95
CA PRO A 152 7.48 19.70 -4.12
C PRO A 152 7.77 18.21 -3.94
N GLY A 153 9.03 17.88 -3.64
CA GLY A 153 9.44 16.54 -3.24
C GLY A 153 9.22 16.29 -1.75
N TYR A 154 9.17 15.02 -1.37
CA TYR A 154 9.21 14.60 0.04
C TYR A 154 10.68 14.43 0.49
N ASP A 155 11.10 15.10 1.56
CA ASP A 155 12.47 15.03 2.08
C ASP A 155 12.89 13.60 2.43
N ALA A 156 12.00 12.84 3.08
CA ALA A 156 12.29 11.45 3.46
C ALA A 156 12.45 10.53 2.24
N SER A 157 11.69 10.80 1.17
CA SER A 157 11.80 10.09 -0.10
C SER A 157 13.10 10.43 -0.82
N LEU A 158 13.43 11.71 -0.92
CA LEU A 158 14.67 12.17 -1.55
C LEU A 158 15.89 11.54 -0.85
N LYS A 159 15.89 11.55 0.48
CA LYS A 159 16.95 10.90 1.26
C LYS A 159 17.05 9.40 0.97
N LEU A 160 15.93 8.68 0.97
CA LEU A 160 15.92 7.24 0.63
C LEU A 160 16.44 7.00 -0.79
N TYR A 161 15.96 7.79 -1.75
CA TYR A 161 16.36 7.73 -3.15
C TYR A 161 17.89 7.88 -3.31
N GLU A 162 18.47 8.90 -2.69
CA GLU A 162 19.92 9.14 -2.73
C GLU A 162 20.73 8.03 -2.04
N ASP A 163 20.25 7.54 -0.90
CA ASP A 163 20.93 6.48 -0.15
C ASP A 163 20.90 5.16 -0.93
N LEU A 164 19.80 4.83 -1.63
CA LEU A 164 19.73 3.67 -2.53
C LEU A 164 20.69 3.78 -3.71
N LYS A 165 20.82 4.97 -4.30
CA LYS A 165 21.82 5.20 -5.36
C LYS A 165 23.26 4.99 -4.85
N LYS A 166 23.57 5.50 -3.64
CA LYS A 166 24.89 5.28 -3.01
C LYS A 166 25.16 3.80 -2.73
N LEU A 167 24.11 3.01 -2.46
CA LEU A 167 24.23 1.56 -2.31
C LEU A 167 24.39 0.82 -3.64
N GLY A 168 24.24 1.49 -4.78
CA GLY A 168 24.44 0.93 -6.12
C GLY A 168 23.18 0.41 -6.79
N PHE A 169 22.00 0.67 -6.23
CA PHE A 169 20.75 0.29 -6.89
C PHE A 169 20.51 1.10 -8.17
N THR A 170 20.04 0.42 -9.20
CA THR A 170 19.46 1.05 -10.38
C THR A 170 18.06 1.54 -10.04
N ILE A 171 17.82 2.84 -10.18
CA ILE A 171 16.54 3.44 -9.83
C ILE A 171 15.64 3.53 -11.05
N ILE A 172 14.43 2.97 -10.94
CA ILE A 172 13.41 3.00 -11.99
C ILE A 172 12.18 3.71 -11.43
N LEU A 173 11.69 4.71 -12.16
CA LEU A 173 10.48 5.43 -11.84
C LEU A 173 9.32 4.89 -12.67
N LEU A 174 8.19 4.57 -12.03
CA LEU A 174 7.03 3.96 -12.67
C LEU A 174 5.75 4.67 -12.21
N THR A 175 5.23 5.56 -13.04
CA THR A 175 4.09 6.42 -12.68
C THR A 175 2.83 6.13 -13.51
N GLY A 176 1.67 6.45 -12.93
CA GLY A 176 0.40 6.46 -13.63
C GLY A 176 0.20 7.66 -14.57
N ARG A 177 1.08 8.67 -14.54
CA ARG A 177 1.02 9.83 -15.44
C ARG A 177 1.13 9.41 -16.92
N ASP A 178 0.53 10.18 -17.79
CA ASP A 178 0.57 9.93 -19.23
C ASP A 178 1.92 10.30 -19.85
N GLU A 179 2.31 9.60 -20.92
CA GLU A 179 3.52 9.87 -21.69
C GLU A 179 3.59 11.33 -22.19
N ALA A 180 2.44 11.94 -22.50
CA ALA A 180 2.36 13.35 -22.86
C ALA A 180 2.84 14.32 -21.77
N GLN A 181 2.89 13.86 -20.51
CA GLN A 181 3.36 14.64 -19.34
C GLN A 181 4.85 14.39 -19.03
N ARG A 182 5.58 13.64 -19.86
CA ARG A 182 6.99 13.27 -19.62
C ARG A 182 7.87 14.48 -19.32
N SER A 183 7.86 15.46 -20.20
CA SER A 183 8.74 16.63 -20.11
C SER A 183 8.54 17.42 -18.81
N VAL A 184 7.28 17.67 -18.44
CA VAL A 184 6.97 18.38 -17.18
C VAL A 184 7.28 17.51 -15.95
N THR A 185 7.07 16.19 -16.04
CA THR A 185 7.38 15.27 -14.95
C THR A 185 8.89 15.20 -14.68
N GLU A 186 9.70 15.07 -15.73
CA GLU A 186 11.17 15.08 -15.62
C GLU A 186 11.71 16.41 -15.06
N LYS A 187 11.14 17.53 -15.54
CA LYS A 187 11.53 18.85 -15.01
C LYS A 187 11.19 18.95 -13.53
N ASN A 188 9.97 18.61 -13.15
CA ASN A 188 9.52 18.70 -11.77
C ASN A 188 10.33 17.81 -10.83
N LEU A 189 10.63 16.56 -11.23
CA LEU A 189 11.50 15.67 -10.46
C LEU A 189 12.89 16.26 -10.24
N LYS A 190 13.50 16.87 -11.29
CA LYS A 190 14.79 17.53 -11.18
C LYS A 190 14.75 18.73 -10.26
N ASP A 191 13.73 19.57 -10.38
CA ASP A 191 13.53 20.74 -9.52
C ASP A 191 13.32 20.34 -8.05
N ALA A 192 12.71 19.18 -7.79
CA ALA A 192 12.55 18.58 -6.47
C ALA A 192 13.80 17.83 -5.96
N GLY A 193 14.91 17.84 -6.71
CA GLY A 193 16.20 17.27 -6.31
C GLY A 193 16.48 15.85 -6.80
N TYR A 194 15.54 15.18 -7.44
CA TYR A 194 15.76 13.82 -7.96
C TYR A 194 16.53 13.85 -9.27
N SER A 195 17.53 12.98 -9.41
CA SER A 195 18.32 12.88 -10.63
C SER A 195 18.99 11.52 -10.78
N GLY A 196 19.33 11.14 -12.01
CA GLY A 196 20.11 9.92 -12.30
C GLY A 196 19.30 8.65 -12.07
N TRP A 197 18.01 8.65 -12.34
CA TRP A 197 17.22 7.44 -12.55
C TRP A 197 17.63 6.78 -13.88
N ASP A 198 17.48 5.46 -13.96
CA ASP A 198 17.78 4.71 -15.18
C ASP A 198 16.63 4.80 -16.20
N GLN A 199 15.41 4.65 -15.71
CA GLN A 199 14.19 4.71 -16.52
C GLN A 199 13.12 5.52 -15.80
N LEU A 200 12.35 6.28 -16.60
CA LEU A 200 11.08 6.89 -16.20
C LEU A 200 9.99 6.33 -17.12
N LEU A 201 9.09 5.53 -16.58
CA LEU A 201 8.03 4.84 -17.28
C LEU A 201 6.70 5.50 -16.99
N LEU A 202 6.07 6.06 -18.03
CA LEU A 202 4.75 6.67 -18.01
C LEU A 202 3.78 5.83 -18.84
N ARG A 203 2.47 6.08 -18.70
CA ARG A 203 1.45 5.41 -19.51
C ARG A 203 1.57 5.83 -20.97
N GLY A 204 1.84 4.87 -21.85
CA GLY A 204 1.71 5.03 -23.28
C GLY A 204 0.25 4.92 -23.75
N GLN A 205 0.06 5.10 -25.04
CA GLN A 205 -1.26 4.97 -25.64
C GLN A 205 -1.83 3.55 -25.49
N GLU A 206 -0.97 2.54 -25.56
CA GLU A 206 -1.31 1.12 -25.39
C GLU A 206 -1.71 0.75 -23.95
N ASP A 207 -1.41 1.61 -22.99
CA ASP A 207 -1.71 1.39 -21.57
C ASP A 207 -2.97 2.13 -21.11
N GLN A 208 -3.60 2.91 -22.01
CA GLN A 208 -4.83 3.63 -21.70
C GLN A 208 -5.98 2.67 -21.36
N GLY A 209 -6.76 3.01 -20.34
CA GLY A 209 -7.89 2.19 -19.88
C GLY A 209 -7.53 0.97 -19.04
N LYS A 210 -6.25 0.60 -18.93
CA LYS A 210 -5.83 -0.47 -18.01
C LYS A 210 -5.97 -0.02 -16.56
N ALA A 211 -6.36 -0.94 -15.68
CA ALA A 211 -6.27 -0.72 -14.24
C ALA A 211 -4.81 -0.43 -13.84
N ALA A 212 -4.61 0.38 -12.79
CA ALA A 212 -3.26 0.74 -12.37
C ALA A 212 -2.42 -0.49 -11.96
N THR A 213 -3.04 -1.45 -11.25
CA THR A 213 -2.38 -2.70 -10.87
C THR A 213 -1.92 -3.51 -12.08
N GLU A 214 -2.73 -3.59 -13.14
CA GLU A 214 -2.38 -4.30 -14.39
C GLU A 214 -1.21 -3.60 -15.09
N TYR A 215 -1.34 -2.30 -15.36
CA TYR A 215 -0.30 -1.50 -16.00
C TYR A 215 1.04 -1.61 -15.29
N LYS A 216 1.05 -1.34 -13.97
CA LYS A 216 2.31 -1.37 -13.19
C LYS A 216 2.91 -2.77 -13.12
N SER A 217 2.10 -3.80 -13.03
CA SER A 217 2.57 -5.19 -13.08
C SER A 217 3.20 -5.58 -14.42
N GLU A 218 2.59 -5.14 -15.53
CA GLU A 218 3.15 -5.36 -16.87
C GLU A 218 4.51 -4.67 -17.04
N GLN A 219 4.64 -3.42 -16.56
CA GLN A 219 5.91 -2.71 -16.63
C GLN A 219 6.97 -3.41 -15.77
N ARG A 220 6.66 -3.84 -14.55
CA ARG A 220 7.57 -4.64 -13.73
C ARG A 220 7.98 -5.95 -14.42
N SER A 221 7.02 -6.63 -15.08
CA SER A 221 7.31 -7.85 -15.86
C SER A 221 8.27 -7.58 -17.02
N ARG A 222 8.12 -6.43 -17.70
CA ARG A 222 9.06 -6.00 -18.75
C ARG A 222 10.45 -5.74 -18.20
N MET A 223 10.58 -5.15 -16.98
CA MET A 223 11.86 -4.97 -16.30
C MET A 223 12.52 -6.31 -15.99
N VAL A 224 11.78 -7.25 -15.40
CA VAL A 224 12.29 -8.61 -15.09
C VAL A 224 12.76 -9.33 -16.37
N LYS A 225 12.00 -9.24 -17.47
CA LYS A 225 12.40 -9.80 -18.77
C LYS A 225 13.68 -9.16 -19.34
N LYS A 226 13.99 -7.92 -18.99
CA LYS A 226 15.24 -7.23 -19.33
C LYS A 226 16.40 -7.58 -18.38
N GLY A 227 16.16 -8.49 -17.43
CA GLY A 227 17.15 -9.00 -16.50
C GLY A 227 17.29 -8.21 -15.20
N PHE A 228 16.42 -7.21 -14.94
CA PHE A 228 16.41 -6.52 -13.66
C PHE A 228 15.92 -7.42 -12.53
N LYS A 229 16.57 -7.33 -11.40
CA LYS A 229 16.18 -7.95 -10.13
C LYS A 229 15.51 -6.85 -9.29
N LEU A 230 14.19 -6.93 -9.12
CA LEU A 230 13.44 -5.94 -8.40
C LEU A 230 13.51 -6.23 -6.89
N HIS A 231 14.48 -5.66 -6.20
CA HIS A 231 14.66 -5.90 -4.76
C HIS A 231 13.68 -5.09 -3.91
N GLY A 232 13.41 -3.85 -4.28
CA GLY A 232 12.47 -3.01 -3.58
C GLY A 232 11.50 -2.30 -4.51
N ASN A 233 10.31 -2.04 -3.99
CA ASN A 233 9.31 -1.20 -4.64
C ASN A 233 8.67 -0.29 -3.59
N THR A 234 8.69 1.01 -3.83
CA THR A 234 8.10 2.02 -2.95
C THR A 234 7.00 2.74 -3.69
N GLY A 235 5.82 2.80 -3.09
CA GLY A 235 4.65 3.46 -3.65
C GLY A 235 3.60 3.76 -2.58
N ASP A 236 2.73 4.71 -2.85
CA ASP A 236 1.66 5.16 -1.95
C ASP A 236 0.35 4.40 -2.16
N GLN A 237 0.17 3.75 -3.31
CA GLN A 237 -1.01 2.97 -3.62
C GLN A 237 -0.72 1.47 -3.61
N TRP A 238 -1.71 0.68 -3.22
CA TRP A 238 -1.60 -0.77 -3.30
C TRP A 238 -1.49 -1.27 -4.75
N SER A 239 -2.02 -0.51 -5.72
CA SER A 239 -1.83 -0.79 -7.14
C SER A 239 -0.37 -0.72 -7.59
N ASP A 240 0.49 0.02 -6.88
CA ASP A 240 1.93 0.03 -7.12
C ASP A 240 2.61 -1.27 -6.72
N LEU A 241 2.11 -1.88 -5.64
CA LEU A 241 2.80 -2.88 -4.84
C LEU A 241 2.28 -4.30 -5.06
N GLN A 242 1.05 -4.43 -5.57
CA GLN A 242 0.36 -5.70 -5.81
C GLN A 242 0.43 -6.16 -7.27
N GLY A 243 -0.28 -7.28 -7.56
CA GLY A 243 -0.35 -7.89 -8.87
C GLY A 243 0.74 -8.93 -9.09
N PHE A 244 1.40 -8.88 -10.23
CA PHE A 244 2.47 -9.82 -10.59
C PHE A 244 3.81 -9.11 -10.82
N ALA A 245 4.91 -9.87 -10.93
CA ALA A 245 6.28 -9.35 -10.99
C ALA A 245 6.55 -8.35 -9.86
N VAL A 246 6.11 -8.67 -8.66
CA VAL A 246 6.38 -7.87 -7.45
C VAL A 246 7.85 -7.93 -7.08
N ALA A 247 8.34 -6.89 -6.40
CA ALA A 247 9.69 -6.88 -5.87
C ALA A 247 9.87 -7.86 -4.71
N ASP A 248 11.12 -8.17 -4.33
CA ASP A 248 11.41 -8.99 -3.14
C ASP A 248 10.74 -8.42 -1.90
N ARG A 249 10.66 -7.07 -1.82
CA ARG A 249 9.91 -6.37 -0.78
C ARG A 249 9.28 -5.08 -1.27
N SER A 250 8.04 -4.85 -0.85
CA SER A 250 7.28 -3.62 -1.12
C SER A 250 7.18 -2.76 0.14
N PHE A 251 7.21 -1.43 -0.06
CA PHE A 251 7.14 -0.43 1.00
C PHE A 251 6.03 0.56 0.67
N LYS A 252 4.92 0.45 1.40
CA LYS A 252 3.78 1.36 1.27
C LYS A 252 4.05 2.62 2.08
N VAL A 253 4.22 3.74 1.40
CA VAL A 253 4.24 5.06 2.04
C VAL A 253 2.81 5.57 2.25
N PRO A 254 2.56 6.43 3.26
CA PRO A 254 1.21 6.85 3.60
C PRO A 254 0.59 7.72 2.50
N ASN A 255 -0.68 7.44 2.17
CA ASN A 255 -1.55 8.31 1.39
C ASN A 255 -3.03 8.07 1.72
N PRO A 256 -3.64 8.85 2.61
CA PRO A 256 -5.06 8.78 2.90
C PRO A 256 -5.91 9.78 2.08
N LEU A 257 -5.40 10.36 0.99
CA LEU A 257 -6.11 11.40 0.22
C LEU A 257 -6.98 10.83 -0.91
N TYR A 258 -6.55 9.70 -1.50
CA TYR A 258 -7.26 9.03 -2.58
C TYR A 258 -6.90 7.55 -2.68
N TYR A 259 -7.68 6.82 -3.46
CA TYR A 259 -7.48 5.39 -3.72
C TYR A 259 -7.45 5.12 -5.23
N ILE A 260 -6.45 4.37 -5.67
CA ILE A 260 -6.32 3.86 -7.04
C ILE A 260 -6.29 2.33 -7.01
N ALA A 261 -7.25 1.70 -7.74
CA ALA A 261 -7.43 0.25 -7.79
C ALA A 261 -6.38 -0.49 -8.62
#